data_e71054ff546a964c9e4b3dfca94f2e6b
#
_entry.id   e71054ff546a964c9e4b3dfca94f2e6b
#
_cell.length_a   1.000
_cell.length_b   1.000
_cell.length_c   1.000
_cell.angle_alpha   90.00
_cell.angle_beta   90.00
_cell.angle_gamma   90.00
#
_symmetry.space_group_name_H-M   'P 1'
#
loop_
_entity.id
_entity.type
_entity.pdbx_description
1 polymer ?
#
loop_
_entity_poly.entity_id
_entity_poly.type
_entity_poly.pdbx_seq_one_letter_code
_entity_poly.pdbx_strand_id
1 'polypeptide(L)'
;MRSLNAEGRTPKAKSLWAKLPPSVKIGGFILMLILLMVVASLLNPVDPNATTPNRLVPPSLSHPLGTDILGRDTLARVLAGAENALYVGLVAVGIGLSLGLILGVLAGYFGGWLDQGLSVLLETLYALPALLIALLLAAIFNPGVTTSMVAIGLAAVPAFARVSRASVLSVKAQPYIEAARALGMGNLRIMLRHVLPNILGPLVVQASLAFAAAILAEAALSYLGLGTQPPNPSWGRMLREAQSYQELTPFPVIFPGMAIGLAVLGFNLLGDGLRDWLDPRRRS
;
A
#
# COMPACT_ATOMS: atom_id res chain seq x y z
N MET A 1 52.28 -27.31 30.69
CA MET A 1 51.02 -26.93 31.30
C MET A 1 50.46 -25.72 30.57
N ARG A 2 49.57 -25.89 29.64
CA ARG A 2 48.79 -24.83 28.93
C ARG A 2 47.35 -25.02 29.36
N SER A 3 46.81 -24.04 30.03
CA SER A 3 45.45 -23.96 30.53
C SER A 3 44.47 -23.89 29.37
N LEU A 4 43.59 -24.86 29.25
CA LEU A 4 42.42 -24.86 28.38
C LEU A 4 41.35 -23.97 29.02
N ASN A 5 41.13 -22.78 28.49
CA ASN A 5 39.93 -22.01 28.80
C ASN A 5 38.88 -22.33 27.74
N ALA A 6 38.04 -23.29 28.08
CA ALA A 6 36.82 -23.63 27.35
C ALA A 6 35.67 -22.72 27.81
N GLU A 7 35.56 -21.53 27.18
CA GLU A 7 34.30 -20.82 27.22
C GLU A 7 33.56 -21.05 25.88
N GLY A 8 32.81 -22.12 25.83
CA GLY A 8 31.81 -22.42 24.81
C GLY A 8 30.61 -21.50 24.95
N ARG A 9 30.78 -20.21 24.55
CA ARG A 9 29.63 -19.34 24.33
C ARG A 9 29.04 -19.65 22.97
N THR A 10 28.02 -20.49 22.95
CA THR A 10 27.11 -20.56 21.81
C THR A 10 26.63 -19.13 21.47
N PRO A 11 26.82 -18.63 20.25
CA PRO A 11 26.34 -17.32 19.89
C PRO A 11 24.80 -17.35 20.07
N LYS A 12 24.28 -16.58 21.04
CA LYS A 12 22.85 -16.34 21.17
C LYS A 12 22.33 -15.91 19.79
N ALA A 13 21.46 -16.71 19.20
CA ALA A 13 20.82 -16.36 17.94
C ALA A 13 20.18 -14.99 18.14
N LYS A 14 20.81 -13.93 17.58
CA LYS A 14 20.21 -12.59 17.58
C LYS A 14 18.85 -12.74 16.94
N SER A 15 17.79 -12.35 17.65
CA SER A 15 16.43 -12.42 17.14
C SER A 15 16.36 -11.78 15.75
N LEU A 16 15.58 -12.34 14.83
CA LEU A 16 15.37 -11.80 13.49
C LEU A 16 15.07 -10.28 13.54
N TRP A 17 14.34 -9.88 14.57
CA TRP A 17 14.01 -8.47 14.85
C TRP A 17 15.25 -7.58 15.05
N ALA A 18 16.30 -8.09 15.68
CA ALA A 18 17.55 -7.30 15.87
C ALA A 18 18.30 -7.04 14.57
N LYS A 19 18.10 -7.88 13.55
CA LYS A 19 18.74 -7.78 12.23
C LYS A 19 17.99 -6.89 11.23
N LEU A 20 16.77 -6.46 11.55
CA LEU A 20 15.98 -5.60 10.65
C LEU A 20 16.51 -4.16 10.65
N PRO A 21 16.54 -3.50 9.48
CA PRO A 21 16.85 -2.08 9.36
C PRO A 21 15.95 -1.19 10.26
N PRO A 22 16.45 -0.06 10.75
CA PRO A 22 15.63 0.88 11.54
C PRO A 22 14.36 1.34 10.81
N SER A 23 14.42 1.54 9.50
CA SER A 23 13.28 1.92 8.66
C SER A 23 12.15 0.88 8.69
N VAL A 24 12.48 -0.43 8.66
CA VAL A 24 11.47 -1.51 8.81
C VAL A 24 10.82 -1.46 10.19
N LYS A 25 11.60 -1.20 11.25
CA LYS A 25 11.07 -1.14 12.62
C LYS A 25 10.14 0.04 12.82
N ILE A 26 10.55 1.23 12.34
CA ILE A 26 9.75 2.46 12.45
C ILE A 26 8.51 2.35 11.57
N GLY A 27 8.66 1.95 10.30
CA GLY A 27 7.53 1.75 9.39
C GLY A 27 6.55 0.70 9.92
N GLY A 28 7.06 -0.45 10.38
CA GLY A 28 6.25 -1.49 11.00
C GLY A 28 5.51 -1.03 12.26
N PHE A 29 6.15 -0.20 13.10
CA PHE A 29 5.49 0.39 14.28
C PHE A 29 4.34 1.32 13.88
N ILE A 30 4.57 2.20 12.89
CA ILE A 30 3.52 3.11 12.38
C ILE A 30 2.35 2.30 11.81
N LEU A 31 2.63 1.26 10.99
CA LEU A 31 1.58 0.43 10.41
C LEU A 31 0.83 -0.39 11.48
N MET A 32 1.51 -0.80 12.55
CA MET A 32 0.86 -1.41 13.70
C MET A 32 -0.10 -0.43 14.37
N LEU A 33 0.26 0.85 14.51
CA LEU A 33 -0.66 1.88 15.03
C LEU A 33 -1.88 2.06 14.12
N ILE A 34 -1.69 2.07 12.80
CA ILE A 34 -2.83 2.14 11.85
C ILE A 34 -3.71 0.90 11.97
N LEU A 35 -3.14 -0.29 12.12
CA LEU A 35 -3.91 -1.51 12.35
C LEU A 35 -4.67 -1.47 13.68
N LEU A 36 -4.06 -0.94 14.73
CA LEU A 36 -4.74 -0.71 16.02
C LEU A 36 -5.90 0.29 15.88
N MET A 37 -5.78 1.32 15.03
CA MET A 37 -6.90 2.21 14.71
C MET A 37 -8.05 1.46 14.05
N VAL A 38 -7.79 0.53 13.14
CA VAL A 38 -8.84 -0.32 12.54
C VAL A 38 -9.49 -1.21 13.58
N VAL A 39 -8.70 -1.87 14.44
CA VAL A 39 -9.26 -2.69 15.54
C VAL A 39 -10.08 -1.82 16.49
N ALA A 40 -9.59 -0.62 16.84
CA ALA A 40 -10.32 0.32 17.67
C ALA A 40 -11.63 0.80 17.00
N SER A 41 -11.66 0.97 15.66
CA SER A 41 -12.88 1.28 14.91
C SER A 41 -13.93 0.20 15.08
N LEU A 42 -13.54 -1.07 14.94
CA LEU A 42 -14.44 -2.21 15.05
C LEU A 42 -14.99 -2.41 16.47
N LEU A 43 -14.24 -1.98 17.48
CA LEU A 43 -14.62 -2.08 18.90
C LEU A 43 -15.30 -0.81 19.43
N ASN A 44 -15.29 0.28 18.65
CA ASN A 44 -15.84 1.55 19.09
C ASN A 44 -17.38 1.53 19.06
N PRO A 45 -18.06 1.77 20.20
CA PRO A 45 -19.50 1.82 20.22
C PRO A 45 -20.09 3.09 19.59
N VAL A 46 -19.27 4.09 19.29
CA VAL A 46 -19.70 5.37 18.71
C VAL A 46 -19.85 5.22 17.20
N ASP A 47 -21.07 5.40 16.70
CA ASP A 47 -21.31 5.45 15.25
C ASP A 47 -20.62 6.68 14.64
N PRO A 48 -19.70 6.50 13.68
CA PRO A 48 -18.99 7.60 13.02
C PRO A 48 -19.92 8.56 12.24
N ASN A 49 -21.16 8.17 12.01
CA ASN A 49 -22.15 8.94 11.26
C ASN A 49 -23.22 9.59 12.18
N ALA A 50 -23.23 9.23 13.46
CA ALA A 50 -24.18 9.81 14.43
C ALA A 50 -23.95 11.31 14.59
N THR A 51 -25.00 12.09 14.38
CA THR A 51 -24.98 13.55 14.56
C THR A 51 -25.46 13.94 15.96
N THR A 52 -24.79 14.91 16.56
CA THR A 52 -25.14 15.42 17.87
C THR A 52 -25.34 16.95 17.84
N PRO A 53 -26.01 17.56 18.85
CA PRO A 53 -26.11 19.02 18.97
C PRO A 53 -24.74 19.71 19.18
N ASN A 54 -23.72 18.94 19.62
CA ASN A 54 -22.39 19.43 19.97
C ASN A 54 -21.55 19.65 18.72
N ARG A 55 -21.75 20.74 18.02
CA ARG A 55 -21.07 21.07 16.77
C ARG A 55 -19.79 21.84 17.03
N LEU A 56 -18.70 21.48 16.26
CA LEU A 56 -17.41 22.17 16.32
C LEU A 56 -16.80 22.26 17.73
N VAL A 57 -17.09 21.28 18.59
CA VAL A 57 -16.51 21.22 19.92
C VAL A 57 -15.04 20.89 19.81
N PRO A 58 -14.15 21.63 20.49
CA PRO A 58 -12.71 21.30 20.49
C PRO A 58 -12.43 19.98 21.20
N PRO A 59 -11.23 19.42 21.07
CA PRO A 59 -10.82 18.21 21.78
C PRO A 59 -11.09 18.30 23.29
N SER A 60 -11.76 17.28 23.83
CA SER A 60 -12.19 17.19 25.23
C SER A 60 -12.21 15.71 25.67
N LEU A 61 -12.47 15.47 26.97
CA LEU A 61 -12.56 14.10 27.48
C LEU A 61 -13.74 13.32 26.89
N SER A 62 -14.84 13.99 26.55
CA SER A 62 -16.00 13.36 25.88
C SER A 62 -15.82 13.21 24.37
N HIS A 63 -15.04 14.07 23.72
CA HIS A 63 -14.73 14.06 22.31
C HIS A 63 -13.23 14.26 22.14
N PRO A 64 -12.40 13.19 22.21
CA PRO A 64 -10.93 13.30 22.26
C PRO A 64 -10.30 14.03 21.07
N LEU A 65 -10.89 13.94 19.87
CA LEU A 65 -10.48 14.69 18.68
C LEU A 65 -11.48 15.79 18.29
N GLY A 66 -12.44 16.13 19.18
CA GLY A 66 -13.48 17.10 18.90
C GLY A 66 -14.60 16.58 18.02
N THR A 67 -15.46 17.51 17.54
CA THR A 67 -16.59 17.20 16.65
C THR A 67 -16.55 18.05 15.38
N ASP A 68 -17.19 17.57 14.32
CA ASP A 68 -17.33 18.29 13.06
C ASP A 68 -18.55 19.25 13.04
N ILE A 69 -18.79 19.87 11.87
CA ILE A 69 -19.91 20.83 11.70
C ILE A 69 -21.30 20.21 11.88
N LEU A 70 -21.41 18.88 11.73
CA LEU A 70 -22.65 18.14 11.97
C LEU A 70 -22.75 17.57 13.40
N GLY A 71 -21.72 17.82 14.24
CA GLY A 71 -21.62 17.26 15.57
C GLY A 71 -21.22 15.79 15.62
N ARG A 72 -20.66 15.25 14.53
CA ARG A 72 -20.16 13.87 14.47
C ARG A 72 -18.81 13.79 15.17
N ASP A 73 -18.54 12.69 15.88
CA ASP A 73 -17.28 12.49 16.60
C ASP A 73 -16.11 12.30 15.64
N THR A 74 -15.10 13.18 15.72
CA THR A 74 -13.94 13.18 14.83
C THR A 74 -13.07 11.94 15.06
N LEU A 75 -12.93 11.43 16.31
CA LEU A 75 -12.15 10.23 16.59
C LEU A 75 -12.79 9.00 15.93
N ALA A 76 -14.09 8.79 16.12
CA ALA A 76 -14.80 7.68 15.48
C ALA A 76 -14.66 7.71 13.96
N ARG A 77 -14.71 8.88 13.34
CA ARG A 77 -14.53 9.07 11.90
C ARG A 77 -13.09 8.83 11.43
N VAL A 78 -12.09 9.28 12.18
CA VAL A 78 -10.67 9.02 11.86
C VAL A 78 -10.36 7.53 11.96
N LEU A 79 -10.91 6.84 12.97
CA LEU A 79 -10.76 5.38 13.11
C LEU A 79 -11.40 4.62 11.94
N ALA A 80 -12.65 4.96 11.58
CA ALA A 80 -13.34 4.35 10.44
C ALA A 80 -12.67 4.71 9.10
N GLY A 81 -12.05 5.90 9.00
CA GLY A 81 -11.22 6.29 7.87
C GLY A 81 -9.99 5.40 7.68
N ALA A 82 -9.40 4.87 8.77
CA ALA A 82 -8.29 3.92 8.70
C ALA A 82 -8.73 2.59 8.06
N GLU A 83 -9.90 2.08 8.43
CA GLU A 83 -10.49 0.89 7.83
C GLU A 83 -10.68 1.08 6.31
N ASN A 84 -11.32 2.20 5.92
CA ASN A 84 -11.51 2.53 4.51
C ASN A 84 -10.19 2.63 3.74
N ALA A 85 -9.18 3.30 4.30
CA ALA A 85 -7.87 3.49 3.66
C ALA A 85 -7.15 2.16 3.44
N LEU A 86 -7.14 1.25 4.44
CA LEU A 86 -6.54 -0.07 4.31
C LEU A 86 -7.32 -0.96 3.33
N TYR A 87 -8.65 -0.91 3.34
CA TYR A 87 -9.48 -1.67 2.42
C TYR A 87 -9.25 -1.25 0.96
N VAL A 88 -9.28 0.07 0.69
CA VAL A 88 -8.99 0.60 -0.66
C VAL A 88 -7.57 0.25 -1.09
N GLY A 89 -6.60 0.45 -0.22
CA GLY A 89 -5.21 0.10 -0.49
C GLY A 89 -5.03 -1.38 -0.84
N LEU A 90 -5.62 -2.29 -0.05
CA LEU A 90 -5.53 -3.74 -0.26
C LEU A 90 -6.13 -4.16 -1.61
N VAL A 91 -7.33 -3.67 -1.94
CA VAL A 91 -8.00 -4.02 -3.19
C VAL A 91 -7.26 -3.41 -4.39
N ALA A 92 -6.89 -2.14 -4.34
CA ALA A 92 -6.20 -1.47 -5.44
C ALA A 92 -4.81 -2.10 -5.70
N VAL A 93 -4.02 -2.33 -4.65
CA VAL A 93 -2.72 -3.02 -4.79
C VAL A 93 -2.91 -4.46 -5.25
N GLY A 94 -3.94 -5.15 -4.78
CA GLY A 94 -4.30 -6.50 -5.24
C GLY A 94 -4.58 -6.55 -6.74
N ILE A 95 -5.35 -5.60 -7.29
CA ILE A 95 -5.61 -5.47 -8.73
C ILE A 95 -4.31 -5.19 -9.49
N GLY A 96 -3.57 -4.16 -9.06
CA GLY A 96 -2.31 -3.77 -9.69
C GLY A 96 -1.26 -4.88 -9.71
N LEU A 97 -1.09 -5.57 -8.56
CA LEU A 97 -0.15 -6.67 -8.42
C LEU A 97 -0.56 -7.88 -9.27
N SER A 98 -1.83 -8.33 -9.20
CA SER A 98 -2.25 -9.53 -9.94
C SER A 98 -2.15 -9.33 -11.44
N LEU A 99 -2.72 -8.25 -11.99
CA LEU A 99 -2.64 -7.97 -13.42
C LEU A 99 -1.21 -7.64 -13.86
N GLY A 100 -0.50 -6.79 -13.10
CA GLY A 100 0.87 -6.42 -13.42
C GLY A 100 1.84 -7.59 -13.34
N LEU A 101 1.69 -8.50 -12.36
CA LEU A 101 2.49 -9.71 -12.27
C LEU A 101 2.28 -10.60 -13.49
N ILE A 102 1.03 -10.88 -13.87
CA ILE A 102 0.71 -11.73 -15.02
C ILE A 102 1.31 -11.14 -16.30
N LEU A 103 1.03 -9.86 -16.58
CA LEU A 103 1.51 -9.19 -17.80
C LEU A 103 3.04 -9.10 -17.83
N GLY A 104 3.66 -8.73 -16.70
CA GLY A 104 5.11 -8.62 -16.60
C GLY A 104 5.85 -9.95 -16.70
N VAL A 105 5.30 -11.03 -16.11
CA VAL A 105 5.86 -12.38 -16.23
C VAL A 105 5.76 -12.86 -17.67
N LEU A 106 4.62 -12.68 -18.33
CA LEU A 106 4.43 -13.09 -19.75
C LEU A 106 5.41 -12.33 -20.66
N ALA A 107 5.47 -11.00 -20.52
CA ALA A 107 6.38 -10.17 -21.30
C ALA A 107 7.85 -10.58 -21.09
N GLY A 108 8.32 -10.68 -19.84
CA GLY A 108 9.71 -11.00 -19.52
C GLY A 108 10.11 -12.43 -19.87
N TYR A 109 9.20 -13.40 -19.69
CA TYR A 109 9.52 -14.81 -19.93
C TYR A 109 9.55 -15.17 -21.41
N PHE A 110 8.50 -14.81 -22.17
CA PHE A 110 8.40 -15.16 -23.59
C PHE A 110 9.18 -14.20 -24.49
N GLY A 111 9.18 -12.90 -24.19
CA GLY A 111 9.90 -11.89 -24.99
C GLY A 111 9.25 -11.67 -26.38
N GLY A 112 10.08 -11.18 -27.32
CA GLY A 112 9.70 -11.02 -28.73
C GLY A 112 8.50 -10.08 -28.94
N TRP A 113 7.61 -10.41 -29.87
CA TRP A 113 6.44 -9.60 -30.21
C TRP A 113 5.44 -9.44 -29.04
N LEU A 114 5.34 -10.46 -28.17
CA LEU A 114 4.48 -10.40 -26.99
C LEU A 114 4.99 -9.33 -26.00
N ASP A 115 6.28 -9.29 -25.78
CA ASP A 115 6.92 -8.27 -24.93
C ASP A 115 6.73 -6.87 -25.51
N GLN A 116 6.92 -6.70 -26.82
CA GLN A 116 6.73 -5.43 -27.49
C GLN A 116 5.28 -4.93 -27.38
N GLY A 117 4.30 -5.79 -27.69
CA GLY A 117 2.89 -5.44 -27.63
C GLY A 117 2.41 -5.09 -26.21
N LEU A 118 2.80 -5.89 -25.21
CA LEU A 118 2.47 -5.62 -23.82
C LEU A 118 3.17 -4.36 -23.29
N SER A 119 4.42 -4.10 -23.71
CA SER A 119 5.13 -2.88 -23.32
C SER A 119 4.42 -1.63 -23.84
N VAL A 120 4.01 -1.59 -25.12
CA VAL A 120 3.26 -0.47 -25.70
C VAL A 120 1.94 -0.25 -24.96
N LEU A 121 1.18 -1.32 -24.65
CA LEU A 121 -0.05 -1.23 -23.89
C LEU A 121 0.17 -0.62 -22.50
N LEU A 122 1.20 -1.12 -21.79
CA LEU A 122 1.53 -0.67 -20.43
C LEU A 122 2.06 0.77 -20.42
N GLU A 123 2.85 1.17 -21.41
CA GLU A 123 3.33 2.54 -21.57
C GLU A 123 2.18 3.51 -21.86
N THR A 124 1.24 3.11 -22.72
CA THR A 124 0.03 3.89 -23.00
C THR A 124 -0.81 4.08 -21.72
N LEU A 125 -1.00 3.02 -20.94
CA LEU A 125 -1.72 3.12 -19.66
C LEU A 125 -0.97 3.99 -18.64
N TYR A 126 0.35 3.91 -18.62
CA TYR A 126 1.20 4.71 -17.72
C TYR A 126 1.23 6.21 -18.08
N ALA A 127 1.03 6.53 -19.36
CA ALA A 127 0.95 7.92 -19.82
C ALA A 127 -0.32 8.65 -19.32
N LEU A 128 -1.36 7.90 -18.93
CA LEU A 128 -2.59 8.48 -18.40
C LEU A 128 -2.43 8.80 -16.90
N PRO A 129 -2.66 10.05 -16.47
CA PRO A 129 -2.72 10.36 -15.06
C PRO A 129 -3.79 9.54 -14.34
N ALA A 130 -3.46 8.98 -13.17
CA ALA A 130 -4.40 8.14 -12.39
C ALA A 130 -5.74 8.85 -12.11
N LEU A 131 -5.71 10.17 -11.90
CA LEU A 131 -6.91 10.98 -11.72
C LEU A 131 -7.81 11.01 -12.97
N LEU A 132 -7.24 11.00 -14.17
CA LEU A 132 -8.04 10.93 -15.41
C LEU A 132 -8.73 9.56 -15.55
N ILE A 133 -8.02 8.48 -15.23
CA ILE A 133 -8.63 7.12 -15.21
C ILE A 133 -9.81 7.10 -14.24
N ALA A 134 -9.63 7.67 -13.03
CA ALA A 134 -10.68 7.73 -12.03
C ALA A 134 -11.88 8.59 -12.47
N LEU A 135 -11.64 9.73 -13.11
CA LEU A 135 -12.69 10.58 -13.68
C LEU A 135 -13.50 9.87 -14.76
N LEU A 136 -12.81 9.20 -15.69
CA LEU A 136 -13.46 8.44 -16.76
C LEU A 136 -14.32 7.31 -16.19
N LEU A 137 -13.80 6.55 -15.23
CA LEU A 137 -14.56 5.47 -14.59
C LEU A 137 -15.73 6.01 -13.77
N ALA A 138 -15.55 7.12 -13.05
CA ALA A 138 -16.63 7.76 -12.29
C ALA A 138 -17.74 8.31 -13.19
N ALA A 139 -17.40 8.78 -14.38
CA ALA A 139 -18.39 9.24 -15.38
C ALA A 139 -19.25 8.08 -15.93
N ILE A 140 -18.69 6.85 -16.02
CA ILE A 140 -19.38 5.67 -16.55
C ILE A 140 -20.13 4.92 -15.44
N PHE A 141 -19.49 4.70 -14.30
CA PHE A 141 -19.94 3.80 -13.22
C PHE A 141 -20.42 4.53 -11.96
N ASN A 142 -20.54 5.85 -12.00
CA ASN A 142 -20.76 6.74 -10.86
C ASN A 142 -19.58 6.81 -9.86
N PRO A 143 -19.44 7.95 -9.15
CA PRO A 143 -18.46 8.11 -8.09
C PRO A 143 -18.71 7.13 -6.93
N GLY A 144 -17.61 6.56 -6.39
CA GLY A 144 -17.72 5.64 -5.26
C GLY A 144 -16.42 4.93 -4.91
N VAL A 145 -16.41 4.26 -3.77
CA VAL A 145 -15.25 3.50 -3.27
C VAL A 145 -14.79 2.46 -4.30
N THR A 146 -15.73 1.66 -4.83
CA THR A 146 -15.41 0.60 -5.81
C THR A 146 -14.77 1.17 -7.08
N THR A 147 -15.35 2.23 -7.64
CA THR A 147 -14.82 2.90 -8.84
C THR A 147 -13.41 3.43 -8.59
N SER A 148 -13.18 4.03 -7.42
CA SER A 148 -11.85 4.51 -7.02
C SER A 148 -10.83 3.39 -6.87
N MET A 149 -11.21 2.27 -6.23
CA MET A 149 -10.33 1.10 -6.09
C MET A 149 -9.88 0.54 -7.44
N VAL A 150 -10.82 0.39 -8.37
CA VAL A 150 -10.52 -0.09 -9.72
C VAL A 150 -9.63 0.89 -10.47
N ALA A 151 -9.92 2.20 -10.39
CA ALA A 151 -9.11 3.23 -11.03
C ALA A 151 -7.66 3.25 -10.51
N ILE A 152 -7.48 3.25 -9.19
CA ILE A 152 -6.16 3.24 -8.54
C ILE A 152 -5.43 1.94 -8.88
N GLY A 153 -6.14 0.81 -8.83
CA GLY A 153 -5.59 -0.51 -9.14
C GLY A 153 -5.10 -0.60 -10.60
N LEU A 154 -5.88 -0.15 -11.57
CA LEU A 154 -5.50 -0.12 -12.98
C LEU A 154 -4.30 0.80 -13.23
N ALA A 155 -4.27 1.97 -12.58
CA ALA A 155 -3.13 2.88 -12.66
C ALA A 155 -1.83 2.30 -12.08
N ALA A 156 -1.92 1.35 -11.14
CA ALA A 156 -0.78 0.67 -10.55
C ALA A 156 -0.22 -0.48 -11.43
N VAL A 157 -1.02 -1.04 -12.37
CA VAL A 157 -0.64 -2.20 -13.20
C VAL A 157 0.70 -2.01 -13.92
N PRO A 158 0.99 -0.87 -14.60
CA PRO A 158 2.24 -0.71 -15.32
C PRO A 158 3.48 -0.77 -14.42
N ALA A 159 3.40 -0.21 -13.20
CA ALA A 159 4.50 -0.24 -12.25
C ALA A 159 4.83 -1.67 -11.81
N PHE A 160 3.82 -2.46 -11.46
CA PHE A 160 3.99 -3.88 -11.11
C PHE A 160 4.48 -4.71 -12.29
N ALA A 161 3.93 -4.49 -13.49
CA ALA A 161 4.36 -5.20 -14.70
C ALA A 161 5.84 -4.93 -15.04
N ARG A 162 6.29 -3.69 -14.90
CA ARG A 162 7.69 -3.31 -15.13
C ARG A 162 8.63 -3.99 -14.14
N VAL A 163 8.29 -3.99 -12.84
CA VAL A 163 9.08 -4.68 -11.81
C VAL A 163 9.10 -6.19 -12.03
N SER A 164 7.96 -6.79 -12.34
CA SER A 164 7.84 -8.21 -12.66
C SER A 164 8.69 -8.58 -13.87
N ARG A 165 8.55 -7.85 -14.98
CA ARG A 165 9.32 -8.07 -16.22
C ARG A 165 10.82 -7.99 -15.99
N ALA A 166 11.31 -6.93 -15.33
CA ALA A 166 12.72 -6.75 -15.04
C ALA A 166 13.28 -7.90 -14.18
N SER A 167 12.53 -8.29 -13.15
CA SER A 167 12.91 -9.40 -12.26
C SER A 167 12.93 -10.75 -13.00
N VAL A 168 11.95 -11.01 -13.87
CA VAL A 168 11.90 -12.23 -14.70
C VAL A 168 13.11 -12.31 -15.64
N LEU A 169 13.45 -11.21 -16.30
CA LEU A 169 14.64 -11.18 -17.19
C LEU A 169 15.93 -11.50 -16.43
N SER A 170 16.08 -10.96 -15.21
CA SER A 170 17.23 -11.25 -14.35
C SER A 170 17.29 -12.72 -13.92
N VAL A 171 16.17 -13.32 -13.54
CA VAL A 171 16.09 -14.73 -13.13
C VAL A 171 16.29 -15.66 -14.32
N LYS A 172 15.70 -15.33 -15.48
CA LYS A 172 15.80 -16.12 -16.71
C LYS A 172 17.24 -16.29 -17.22
N ALA A 173 18.11 -15.32 -16.92
CA ALA A 173 19.53 -15.35 -17.29
C ALA A 173 20.40 -16.21 -16.34
N GLN A 174 19.84 -16.85 -15.33
CA GLN A 174 20.59 -17.66 -14.37
C GLN A 174 20.89 -19.06 -14.91
N PRO A 175 22.10 -19.64 -14.66
CA PRO A 175 22.51 -20.95 -15.18
C PRO A 175 21.57 -22.10 -14.78
N TYR A 176 20.95 -22.03 -13.59
CA TYR A 176 20.01 -23.09 -13.16
C TYR A 176 18.72 -23.12 -13.99
N ILE A 177 18.32 -22.02 -14.63
CA ILE A 177 17.18 -21.99 -15.55
C ILE A 177 17.54 -22.68 -16.87
N GLU A 178 18.76 -22.48 -17.37
CA GLU A 178 19.26 -23.19 -18.54
C GLU A 178 19.35 -24.69 -18.29
N ALA A 179 19.89 -25.10 -17.14
CA ALA A 179 19.93 -26.49 -16.73
C ALA A 179 18.52 -27.12 -16.63
N ALA A 180 17.55 -26.40 -16.07
CA ALA A 180 16.16 -26.87 -16.00
C ALA A 180 15.55 -27.11 -17.40
N ARG A 181 15.85 -26.22 -18.36
CA ARG A 181 15.44 -26.40 -19.78
C ARG A 181 16.12 -27.60 -20.45
N ALA A 182 17.42 -27.75 -20.22
CA ALA A 182 18.18 -28.88 -20.77
C ALA A 182 17.64 -30.23 -20.26
N LEU A 183 17.14 -30.28 -19.04
CA LEU A 183 16.44 -31.43 -18.44
C LEU A 183 15.00 -31.62 -18.94
N GLY A 184 14.53 -30.84 -19.94
CA GLY A 184 13.21 -30.97 -20.54
C GLY A 184 12.07 -30.39 -19.71
N MET A 185 12.35 -29.53 -18.72
CA MET A 185 11.31 -28.91 -17.88
C MET A 185 10.46 -27.93 -18.69
N GLY A 186 9.13 -28.11 -18.69
CA GLY A 186 8.21 -27.25 -19.42
C GLY A 186 8.14 -25.81 -18.85
N ASN A 187 7.83 -24.85 -19.73
CA ASN A 187 7.83 -23.41 -19.41
C ASN A 187 6.98 -23.05 -18.18
N LEU A 188 5.76 -23.58 -18.07
CA LEU A 188 4.88 -23.30 -16.93
C LEU A 188 5.50 -23.76 -15.60
N ARG A 189 6.16 -24.93 -15.59
CA ARG A 189 6.83 -25.46 -14.41
C ARG A 189 8.03 -24.58 -14.03
N ILE A 190 8.80 -24.10 -15.01
CA ILE A 190 9.92 -23.17 -14.78
C ILE A 190 9.37 -21.85 -14.20
N MET A 191 8.32 -21.28 -14.80
CA MET A 191 7.72 -20.03 -14.31
C MET A 191 7.23 -20.16 -12.85
N LEU A 192 6.46 -21.18 -12.53
CA LEU A 192 5.85 -21.32 -11.20
C LEU A 192 6.85 -21.75 -10.13
N ARG A 193 7.83 -22.63 -10.46
CA ARG A 193 8.73 -23.21 -9.46
C ARG A 193 10.07 -22.49 -9.33
N HIS A 194 10.52 -21.81 -10.38
CA HIS A 194 11.84 -21.19 -10.42
C HIS A 194 11.78 -19.67 -10.58
N VAL A 195 10.86 -19.13 -11.38
CA VAL A 195 10.80 -17.69 -11.62
C VAL A 195 9.99 -17.01 -10.51
N LEU A 196 8.74 -17.41 -10.33
CA LEU A 196 7.81 -16.73 -9.42
C LEU A 196 8.33 -16.58 -7.98
N PRO A 197 8.88 -17.64 -7.33
CA PRO A 197 9.40 -17.49 -5.96
C PRO A 197 10.58 -16.51 -5.86
N ASN A 198 11.41 -16.41 -6.92
CA ASN A 198 12.59 -15.56 -6.92
C ASN A 198 12.29 -14.07 -7.20
N ILE A 199 11.11 -13.74 -7.74
CA ILE A 199 10.68 -12.35 -7.99
C ILE A 199 9.80 -11.76 -6.88
N LEU A 200 9.41 -12.56 -5.88
CA LEU A 200 8.53 -12.09 -4.78
C LEU A 200 9.15 -10.94 -3.99
N GLY A 201 10.47 -10.96 -3.75
CA GLY A 201 11.13 -9.91 -2.99
C GLY A 201 10.91 -8.51 -3.57
N PRO A 202 11.31 -8.25 -4.82
CA PRO A 202 11.03 -6.97 -5.49
C PRO A 202 9.54 -6.60 -5.54
N LEU A 203 8.65 -7.58 -5.66
CA LEU A 203 7.19 -7.34 -5.68
C LEU A 203 6.64 -6.91 -4.33
N VAL A 204 7.14 -7.46 -3.22
CA VAL A 204 6.74 -7.03 -1.87
C VAL A 204 7.18 -5.59 -1.61
N VAL A 205 8.38 -5.21 -2.04
CA VAL A 205 8.85 -3.82 -1.98
C VAL A 205 7.94 -2.91 -2.80
N GLN A 206 7.65 -3.28 -4.04
CA GLN A 206 6.76 -2.52 -4.92
C GLN A 206 5.34 -2.41 -4.33
N ALA A 207 4.83 -3.47 -3.69
CA ALA A 207 3.52 -3.47 -3.05
C ALA A 207 3.46 -2.48 -1.88
N SER A 208 4.51 -2.38 -1.07
CA SER A 208 4.58 -1.40 0.03
C SER A 208 4.51 0.03 -0.50
N LEU A 209 5.28 0.36 -1.53
CA LEU A 209 5.27 1.69 -2.16
C LEU A 209 3.93 2.00 -2.85
N ALA A 210 3.35 1.00 -3.53
CA ALA A 210 2.05 1.12 -4.16
C ALA A 210 0.92 1.34 -3.15
N PHE A 211 1.04 0.76 -1.95
CA PHE A 211 0.08 0.98 -0.87
C PHE A 211 0.06 2.43 -0.39
N ALA A 212 1.25 3.03 -0.18
CA ALA A 212 1.38 4.45 0.16
C ALA A 212 0.75 5.34 -0.91
N ALA A 213 1.05 5.05 -2.19
CA ALA A 213 0.47 5.78 -3.32
C ALA A 213 -1.05 5.61 -3.42
N ALA A 214 -1.59 4.41 -3.15
CA ALA A 214 -3.02 4.12 -3.18
C ALA A 214 -3.78 4.89 -2.08
N ILE A 215 -3.24 4.97 -0.85
CA ILE A 215 -3.84 5.77 0.23
C ILE A 215 -3.90 7.24 -0.16
N LEU A 216 -2.82 7.78 -0.70
CA LEU A 216 -2.77 9.18 -1.13
C LEU A 216 -3.74 9.46 -2.29
N ALA A 217 -3.83 8.54 -3.27
CA ALA A 217 -4.74 8.63 -4.39
C ALA A 217 -6.21 8.55 -3.95
N GLU A 218 -6.55 7.63 -3.02
CA GLU A 218 -7.89 7.55 -2.41
C GLU A 218 -8.26 8.87 -1.71
N ALA A 219 -7.35 9.38 -0.88
CA ALA A 219 -7.58 10.64 -0.18
C ALA A 219 -7.83 11.80 -1.15
N ALA A 220 -7.06 11.88 -2.24
CA ALA A 220 -7.25 12.89 -3.29
C ALA A 220 -8.59 12.71 -4.02
N LEU A 221 -8.95 11.49 -4.41
CA LEU A 221 -10.22 11.20 -5.08
C LEU A 221 -11.42 11.50 -4.19
N SER A 222 -11.35 11.10 -2.91
CA SER A 222 -12.41 11.38 -1.93
C SER A 222 -12.52 12.87 -1.62
N TYR A 223 -11.40 13.59 -1.56
CA TYR A 223 -11.38 15.05 -1.44
C TYR A 223 -12.06 15.73 -2.64
N LEU A 224 -11.83 15.23 -3.86
CA LEU A 224 -12.48 15.72 -5.08
C LEU A 224 -13.96 15.26 -5.21
N GLY A 225 -14.42 14.34 -4.34
CA GLY A 225 -15.77 13.80 -4.36
C GLY A 225 -16.00 12.63 -5.30
N LEU A 226 -14.94 12.05 -5.83
CA LEU A 226 -14.97 10.89 -6.72
C LEU A 226 -14.80 9.56 -5.97
N GLY A 227 -14.28 9.62 -4.73
CA GLY A 227 -14.04 8.46 -3.88
C GLY A 227 -15.23 8.10 -2.99
N THR A 228 -14.96 7.97 -1.70
CA THR A 228 -15.94 7.60 -0.69
C THR A 228 -17.10 8.60 -0.62
N GLN A 229 -18.33 8.09 -0.76
CA GLN A 229 -19.55 8.89 -0.76
C GLN A 229 -20.19 8.98 0.65
N PRO A 230 -21.00 10.04 0.94
CA PRO A 230 -21.74 10.13 2.19
C PRO A 230 -22.62 8.88 2.41
N PRO A 231 -22.88 8.50 3.68
CA PRO A 231 -22.37 9.08 4.92
C PRO A 231 -20.99 8.57 5.34
N ASN A 232 -20.42 7.59 4.62
CA ASN A 232 -19.22 6.87 5.01
C ASN A 232 -18.01 7.81 5.15
N PRO A 233 -17.23 7.72 6.24
CA PRO A 233 -16.03 8.50 6.41
C PRO A 233 -14.85 7.95 5.60
N SER A 234 -14.03 8.84 5.04
CA SER A 234 -12.65 8.61 4.66
C SER A 234 -11.83 9.83 5.02
N TRP A 235 -10.53 9.68 5.18
CA TRP A 235 -9.68 10.82 5.56
C TRP A 235 -9.73 11.95 4.53
N GLY A 236 -9.70 11.61 3.23
CA GLY A 236 -9.81 12.59 2.14
C GLY A 236 -11.15 13.32 2.13
N ARG A 237 -12.25 12.60 2.38
CA ARG A 237 -13.56 13.20 2.50
C ARG A 237 -13.70 14.11 3.73
N MET A 238 -13.13 13.70 4.87
CA MET A 238 -13.10 14.53 6.08
C MET A 238 -12.38 15.86 5.81
N LEU A 239 -11.26 15.85 5.08
CA LEU A 239 -10.56 17.06 4.67
C LEU A 239 -11.43 17.96 3.79
N ARG A 240 -12.16 17.38 2.82
CA ARG A 240 -13.09 18.12 1.97
C ARG A 240 -14.21 18.79 2.78
N GLU A 241 -14.83 18.04 3.69
CA GLU A 241 -15.90 18.54 4.55
C GLU A 241 -15.39 19.68 5.46
N ALA A 242 -14.19 19.53 6.00
CA ALA A 242 -13.59 20.50 6.91
C ALA A 242 -13.15 21.81 6.25
N GLN A 243 -12.93 21.82 4.91
CA GLN A 243 -12.50 23.00 4.17
C GLN A 243 -13.39 24.22 4.39
N SER A 244 -14.71 24.03 4.52
CA SER A 244 -15.66 25.13 4.66
C SER A 244 -15.65 25.78 6.04
N TYR A 245 -15.05 25.17 7.06
CA TYR A 245 -15.03 25.66 8.44
C TYR A 245 -13.66 25.55 9.12
N GLN A 246 -12.59 25.35 8.36
CA GLN A 246 -11.22 25.22 8.88
C GLN A 246 -10.74 26.47 9.64
N GLU A 247 -11.27 27.65 9.30
CA GLU A 247 -10.95 28.91 9.99
C GLU A 247 -11.58 28.99 11.40
N LEU A 248 -12.69 28.26 11.62
CA LEU A 248 -13.36 28.19 12.93
C LEU A 248 -12.67 27.21 13.87
N THR A 249 -12.22 26.08 13.33
CA THR A 249 -11.50 25.05 14.07
C THR A 249 -10.57 24.26 13.17
N PRO A 250 -9.27 24.12 13.50
CA PRO A 250 -8.31 23.39 12.66
C PRO A 250 -8.37 21.86 12.87
N PHE A 251 -8.94 21.37 13.96
CA PHE A 251 -8.85 19.97 14.37
C PHE A 251 -9.41 18.98 13.33
N PRO A 252 -10.56 19.23 12.69
CA PRO A 252 -11.09 18.33 11.65
C PRO A 252 -10.24 18.23 10.38
N VAL A 253 -9.28 19.15 10.18
CA VAL A 253 -8.28 19.09 9.11
C VAL A 253 -7.01 18.37 9.58
N ILE A 254 -6.52 18.72 10.79
CA ILE A 254 -5.24 18.22 11.32
C ILE A 254 -5.27 16.70 11.48
N PHE A 255 -6.28 16.13 12.12
CA PHE A 255 -6.28 14.72 12.47
C PHE A 255 -6.34 13.77 11.26
N PRO A 256 -7.26 13.95 10.27
CA PRO A 256 -7.22 13.12 9.06
C PRO A 256 -5.97 13.38 8.22
N GLY A 257 -5.46 14.61 8.16
CA GLY A 257 -4.21 14.93 7.46
C GLY A 257 -3.01 14.22 8.09
N MET A 258 -2.90 14.20 9.43
CA MET A 258 -1.88 13.44 10.15
C MET A 258 -2.01 11.93 9.92
N ALA A 259 -3.23 11.39 9.91
CA ALA A 259 -3.47 9.98 9.66
C ALA A 259 -3.00 9.54 8.26
N ILE A 260 -3.31 10.35 7.21
CA ILE A 260 -2.79 10.14 5.86
C ILE A 260 -1.25 10.18 5.87
N GLY A 261 -0.67 11.23 6.44
CA GLY A 261 0.79 11.41 6.49
C GLY A 261 1.50 10.25 7.18
N LEU A 262 0.99 9.79 8.33
CA LEU A 262 1.53 8.64 9.05
C LEU A 262 1.40 7.34 8.25
N ALA A 263 0.26 7.08 7.64
CA ALA A 263 0.07 5.87 6.84
C ALA A 263 1.03 5.84 5.64
N VAL A 264 1.14 6.93 4.89
CA VAL A 264 2.06 7.06 3.75
C VAL A 264 3.52 6.89 4.21
N LEU A 265 3.91 7.56 5.30
CA LEU A 265 5.25 7.43 5.87
C LEU A 265 5.55 5.99 6.31
N GLY A 266 4.60 5.33 6.98
CA GLY A 266 4.74 3.95 7.45
C GLY A 266 4.99 2.97 6.31
N PHE A 267 4.19 3.03 5.24
CA PHE A 267 4.36 2.16 4.08
C PHE A 267 5.64 2.45 3.30
N ASN A 268 6.02 3.73 3.11
CA ASN A 268 7.28 4.08 2.45
C ASN A 268 8.50 3.59 3.23
N LEU A 269 8.56 3.85 4.55
CA LEU A 269 9.65 3.36 5.40
C LEU A 269 9.74 1.83 5.42
N LEU A 270 8.59 1.14 5.40
CA LEU A 270 8.56 -0.32 5.28
C LEU A 270 9.13 -0.76 3.93
N GLY A 271 8.70 -0.14 2.83
CA GLY A 271 9.15 -0.46 1.47
C GLY A 271 10.66 -0.26 1.31
N ASP A 272 11.17 0.90 1.72
CA ASP A 272 12.61 1.21 1.65
C ASP A 272 13.44 0.26 2.52
N GLY A 273 12.96 -0.02 3.73
CA GLY A 273 13.66 -0.94 4.62
C GLY A 273 13.63 -2.40 4.15
N LEU A 274 12.55 -2.86 3.53
CA LEU A 274 12.47 -4.17 2.89
C LEU A 274 13.41 -4.26 1.69
N ARG A 275 13.51 -3.20 0.89
CA ARG A 275 14.46 -3.11 -0.22
C ARG A 275 15.90 -3.26 0.28
N ASP A 276 16.27 -2.51 1.32
CA ASP A 276 17.60 -2.59 1.93
C ASP A 276 17.91 -3.97 2.52
N TRP A 277 16.92 -4.60 3.13
CA TRP A 277 17.07 -5.92 3.75
C TRP A 277 17.16 -7.06 2.72
N LEU A 278 16.49 -6.93 1.58
CA LEU A 278 16.46 -7.92 0.50
C LEU A 278 17.64 -7.74 -0.48
N ASP A 279 18.40 -6.63 -0.43
CA ASP A 279 19.54 -6.39 -1.32
C ASP A 279 20.74 -7.28 -0.92
N PRO A 280 21.17 -8.24 -1.77
CA PRO A 280 22.28 -9.13 -1.48
C PRO A 280 23.63 -8.40 -1.35
N ARG A 281 23.80 -7.24 -2.01
CA ARG A 281 25.04 -6.48 -2.05
C ARG A 281 25.43 -5.85 -0.72
N ARG A 282 24.49 -5.68 0.20
CA ARG A 282 24.73 -5.16 1.56
C ARG A 282 25.07 -6.25 2.59
N ARG A 283 25.09 -7.52 2.19
CA ARG A 283 25.43 -8.66 3.07
C ARG A 283 26.88 -9.11 2.97
N SER A 284 27.67 -8.49 2.06
CA SER A 284 29.12 -8.73 1.89
C SER A 284 29.95 -7.79 2.75
#